data_adada1bbdad60e9c342e19ca6aa81166
#
_entry.id   adada1bbdad60e9c342e19ca6aa81166
#
_cell.length_a   1.000
_cell.length_b   1.000
_cell.length_c   1.000
_cell.angle_alpha   90.00
_cell.angle_beta   90.00
_cell.angle_gamma   90.00
#
_symmetry.space_group_name_H-M   'P 1'
#
loop_
_entity.id
_entity.type
_entity.pdbx_description
1 polymer ?
#
loop_
_entity_poly.entity_id
_entity_poly.type
_entity_poly.pdbx_seq_one_letter_code
_entity_poly.pdbx_strand_id
1 'polypeptide(L)'
;MSIKLGKYNVLEVVKEVEFGMYLDGGEDGEILLPLRYVPEGCQPGDLLNVFIYLDNEERLVATTLTPLVQVGEFACLEVAWVNEYGAFLNWGLMKDLFVPFREQKMKMQVGKKYVIHAHLDDESYRIVASAKVDRYLSKEAAPYQAGDEVDILIWQKTDLGFKAIIENMYSGLLYDSEIFQSLHTGDRVKAFIKQIREDGKIDLILQKPGFEKVD
;
A
#
# COMPACT_ATOMS: atom_id res chain seq x y z
N MET A 1 -21.21 -12.54 4.63
CA MET A 1 -20.01 -12.05 3.96
C MET A 1 -19.00 -11.69 5.03
N SER A 2 -17.78 -12.21 4.96
CA SER A 2 -16.75 -11.93 5.96
C SER A 2 -16.03 -10.61 5.65
N ILE A 3 -15.60 -9.93 6.70
CA ILE A 3 -14.85 -8.68 6.60
C ILE A 3 -13.46 -8.95 6.02
N LYS A 4 -13.02 -8.06 5.15
CA LYS A 4 -11.64 -8.02 4.63
C LYS A 4 -10.82 -7.07 5.48
N LEU A 5 -10.04 -7.61 6.42
CA LEU A 5 -9.18 -6.85 7.30
C LEU A 5 -8.07 -6.15 6.51
N GLY A 6 -7.82 -4.88 6.82
CA GLY A 6 -6.81 -4.08 6.13
C GLY A 6 -7.21 -3.65 4.73
N LYS A 7 -8.50 -3.65 4.43
CA LYS A 7 -9.07 -3.26 3.14
C LYS A 7 -10.34 -2.45 3.32
N TYR A 8 -10.76 -1.81 2.23
CA TYR A 8 -12.06 -1.18 2.17
C TYR A 8 -13.16 -2.22 2.09
N ASN A 9 -14.22 -1.97 2.85
CA ASN A 9 -15.45 -2.77 2.87
C ASN A 9 -16.64 -1.82 2.77
N VAL A 10 -17.65 -2.19 1.99
CA VAL A 10 -18.93 -1.45 1.95
C VAL A 10 -19.86 -2.10 2.96
N LEU A 11 -20.18 -1.36 4.02
CA LEU A 11 -20.98 -1.87 5.14
C LEU A 11 -22.20 -0.98 5.41
N GLU A 12 -23.28 -1.60 5.85
CA GLU A 12 -24.52 -0.90 6.23
C GLU A 12 -24.43 -0.38 7.67
N VAL A 13 -24.87 0.83 7.88
CA VAL A 13 -25.04 1.40 9.22
C VAL A 13 -26.24 0.76 9.87
N VAL A 14 -26.04 0.10 11.01
CA VAL A 14 -27.08 -0.61 11.76
C VAL A 14 -27.77 0.31 12.76
N LYS A 15 -26.98 1.04 13.56
CA LYS A 15 -27.51 1.90 14.60
C LYS A 15 -26.56 3.05 14.95
N GLU A 16 -27.13 4.14 15.42
CA GLU A 16 -26.42 5.26 15.99
C GLU A 16 -26.28 5.08 17.50
N VAL A 17 -25.08 5.41 18.01
CA VAL A 17 -24.80 5.44 19.45
C VAL A 17 -24.07 6.77 19.76
N GLU A 18 -23.95 7.10 21.05
CA GLU A 18 -23.34 8.37 21.48
C GLU A 18 -21.91 8.56 20.95
N PHE A 19 -21.14 7.47 20.85
CA PHE A 19 -19.72 7.50 20.46
C PHE A 19 -19.45 7.14 18.99
N GLY A 20 -20.48 6.96 18.17
CA GLY A 20 -20.34 6.68 16.76
C GLY A 20 -21.51 5.92 16.14
N MET A 21 -21.21 5.16 15.10
CA MET A 21 -22.16 4.29 14.42
C MET A 21 -21.65 2.84 14.47
N TYR A 22 -22.56 1.89 14.63
CA TYR A 22 -22.25 0.47 14.42
C TYR A 22 -22.61 0.06 13.00
N LEU A 23 -21.66 -0.65 12.36
CA LEU A 23 -21.81 -1.16 11.00
C LEU A 23 -21.97 -2.68 11.03
N ASP A 24 -22.71 -3.19 10.05
CA ASP A 24 -22.95 -4.64 9.91
C ASP A 24 -21.69 -5.34 9.36
N GLY A 25 -20.97 -6.04 10.23
CA GLY A 25 -19.82 -6.86 9.89
C GLY A 25 -20.17 -8.31 9.52
N GLY A 26 -21.45 -8.64 9.35
CA GLY A 26 -21.87 -10.01 9.06
C GLY A 26 -21.47 -10.99 10.15
N GLU A 27 -20.72 -12.02 9.79
CA GLU A 27 -20.22 -13.04 10.73
C GLU A 27 -19.30 -12.47 11.81
N ASP A 28 -18.64 -11.33 11.52
CA ASP A 28 -17.74 -10.66 12.46
C ASP A 28 -18.49 -9.74 13.46
N GLY A 29 -19.81 -9.69 13.38
CA GLY A 29 -20.65 -8.89 14.27
C GLY A 29 -20.66 -7.41 13.91
N GLU A 30 -21.10 -6.58 14.85
CA GLU A 30 -21.15 -5.13 14.65
C GLU A 30 -19.77 -4.50 14.83
N ILE A 31 -19.41 -3.59 13.92
CA ILE A 31 -18.13 -2.91 13.88
C ILE A 31 -18.34 -1.42 14.13
N LEU A 32 -17.60 -0.86 15.10
CA LEU A 32 -17.71 0.55 15.44
C LEU A 32 -17.02 1.42 14.40
N LEU A 33 -17.73 2.43 13.91
CA LEU A 33 -17.18 3.60 13.24
C LEU A 33 -17.20 4.75 14.25
N PRO A 34 -16.05 5.16 14.79
CA PRO A 34 -15.99 6.24 15.80
C PRO A 34 -16.61 7.55 15.29
N LEU A 35 -17.22 8.28 16.19
CA LEU A 35 -18.00 9.49 15.88
C LEU A 35 -17.23 10.49 15.00
N ARG A 36 -15.94 10.69 15.28
CA ARG A 36 -15.09 11.62 14.50
C ARG A 36 -14.97 11.27 13.02
N TYR A 37 -15.24 10.02 12.63
CA TYR A 37 -15.14 9.53 11.27
C TYR A 37 -16.50 9.30 10.61
N VAL A 38 -17.59 9.57 11.32
CA VAL A 38 -18.94 9.46 10.77
C VAL A 38 -19.20 10.61 9.81
N PRO A 39 -19.58 10.32 8.53
CA PRO A 39 -19.93 11.38 7.59
C PRO A 39 -21.14 12.20 8.07
N GLU A 40 -21.15 13.48 7.73
CA GLU A 40 -22.28 14.34 8.04
C GLU A 40 -23.57 13.82 7.38
N GLY A 41 -24.66 13.81 8.12
CA GLY A 41 -25.95 13.32 7.63
C GLY A 41 -26.09 11.81 7.54
N CYS A 42 -25.14 11.06 8.05
CA CYS A 42 -25.18 9.60 8.06
C CYS A 42 -26.29 9.08 8.98
N GLN A 43 -27.05 8.10 8.48
CA GLN A 43 -28.19 7.52 9.19
C GLN A 43 -28.15 5.99 9.08
N PRO A 44 -28.81 5.28 10.04
CA PRO A 44 -29.03 3.83 9.91
C PRO A 44 -29.66 3.48 8.55
N GLY A 45 -29.15 2.42 7.93
CA GLY A 45 -29.52 2.00 6.58
C GLY A 45 -28.60 2.50 5.47
N ASP A 46 -27.77 3.50 5.74
CA ASP A 46 -26.81 4.00 4.76
C ASP A 46 -25.70 2.96 4.55
N LEU A 47 -25.20 2.91 3.31
CA LEU A 47 -24.01 2.12 2.95
C LEU A 47 -22.78 3.02 2.96
N LEU A 48 -21.75 2.62 3.70
CA LEU A 48 -20.50 3.35 3.78
C LEU A 48 -19.34 2.50 3.28
N ASN A 49 -18.44 3.11 2.51
CA ASN A 49 -17.17 2.51 2.14
C ASN A 49 -16.14 2.90 3.20
N VAL A 50 -15.77 1.93 4.03
CA VAL A 50 -14.88 2.13 5.17
C VAL A 50 -13.68 1.20 5.12
N PHE A 51 -12.56 1.68 5.65
CA PHE A 51 -11.37 0.86 5.87
C PHE A 51 -11.47 0.19 7.24
N ILE A 52 -11.21 -1.11 7.30
CA ILE A 52 -11.31 -1.90 8.52
C ILE A 52 -9.91 -2.29 8.99
N TYR A 53 -9.62 -1.98 10.25
CA TYR A 53 -8.36 -2.35 10.90
C TYR A 53 -8.60 -2.76 12.35
N LEU A 54 -7.54 -3.11 13.07
CA LEU A 54 -7.62 -3.49 14.48
C LEU A 54 -7.18 -2.32 15.36
N ASP A 55 -7.98 -2.02 16.39
CA ASP A 55 -7.59 -1.04 17.41
C ASP A 55 -6.50 -1.59 18.36
N ASN A 56 -6.13 -0.81 19.38
CA ASN A 56 -5.08 -1.22 20.32
C ASN A 56 -5.47 -2.42 21.20
N GLU A 57 -6.75 -2.75 21.28
CA GLU A 57 -7.28 -3.92 21.98
C GLU A 57 -7.58 -5.08 21.02
N GLU A 58 -7.08 -4.99 19.78
CA GLU A 58 -7.27 -6.00 18.72
C GLU A 58 -8.72 -6.23 18.32
N ARG A 59 -9.57 -5.21 18.47
CA ARG A 59 -10.95 -5.22 17.99
C ARG A 59 -11.04 -4.62 16.61
N LEU A 60 -11.92 -5.17 15.78
CA LEU A 60 -12.23 -4.58 14.48
C LEU A 60 -12.82 -3.18 14.66
N VAL A 61 -12.28 -2.22 13.93
CA VAL A 61 -12.75 -0.83 13.93
C VAL A 61 -12.75 -0.30 12.50
N ALA A 62 -13.72 0.56 12.20
CA ALA A 62 -13.87 1.19 10.89
C ALA A 62 -13.38 2.64 10.92
N THR A 63 -12.92 3.12 9.78
CA THR A 63 -12.58 4.53 9.59
C THR A 63 -12.96 5.01 8.18
N THR A 64 -13.32 6.28 8.08
CA THR A 64 -13.48 6.97 6.79
C THR A 64 -12.21 7.72 6.38
N LEU A 65 -11.16 7.67 7.20
CA LEU A 65 -9.84 8.13 6.78
C LEU A 65 -9.32 7.27 5.64
N THR A 66 -8.51 7.88 4.77
CA THR A 66 -7.88 7.18 3.64
C THR A 66 -6.49 6.71 4.07
N PRO A 67 -6.27 5.40 4.25
CA PRO A 67 -4.93 4.89 4.51
C PRO A 67 -4.04 5.07 3.29
N LEU A 68 -2.73 5.20 3.53
CA LEU A 68 -1.75 5.34 2.45
C LEU A 68 -1.42 4.00 1.77
N VAL A 69 -1.85 2.90 2.38
CA VAL A 69 -1.65 1.55 1.85
C VAL A 69 -2.73 0.63 2.39
N GLN A 70 -3.14 -0.34 1.57
CA GLN A 70 -3.99 -1.46 1.99
C GLN A 70 -3.19 -2.75 2.04
N VAL A 71 -3.72 -3.75 2.72
CA VAL A 71 -3.15 -5.11 2.70
C VAL A 71 -3.05 -5.60 1.25
N GLY A 72 -1.88 -6.09 0.87
CA GLY A 72 -1.58 -6.53 -0.49
C GLY A 72 -0.92 -5.47 -1.38
N GLU A 73 -0.76 -4.25 -0.88
CA GLU A 73 -0.19 -3.13 -1.63
C GLU A 73 1.18 -2.71 -1.09
N PHE A 74 1.90 -1.94 -1.91
CA PHE A 74 3.17 -1.31 -1.57
C PHE A 74 3.00 0.18 -1.41
N ALA A 75 3.76 0.78 -0.50
CA ALA A 75 3.84 2.22 -0.33
C ALA A 75 5.18 2.63 0.28
N CYS A 76 5.55 3.90 0.08
CA CYS A 76 6.68 4.51 0.76
C CYS A 76 6.15 5.29 1.96
N LEU A 77 6.51 4.86 3.17
CA LEU A 77 5.99 5.41 4.42
C LEU A 77 7.09 5.89 5.33
N GLU A 78 6.79 6.94 6.11
CA GLU A 78 7.71 7.52 7.08
C GLU A 78 7.60 6.83 8.43
N VAL A 79 8.76 6.58 9.06
CA VAL A 79 8.84 6.03 10.41
C VAL A 79 8.48 7.12 11.41
N ALA A 80 7.40 6.93 12.16
CA ALA A 80 6.96 7.86 13.20
C ALA A 80 7.71 7.64 14.52
N TRP A 81 7.93 6.39 14.90
CA TRP A 81 8.64 6.04 16.13
C TRP A 81 9.15 4.59 16.07
N VAL A 82 10.05 4.24 16.99
CA VAL A 82 10.62 2.91 17.10
C VAL A 82 10.64 2.48 18.56
N ASN A 83 10.59 1.18 18.80
CA ASN A 83 10.77 0.60 20.13
C ASN A 83 11.57 -0.71 20.06
N GLU A 84 11.57 -1.50 21.12
CA GLU A 84 12.28 -2.77 21.22
C GLU A 84 11.74 -3.87 20.30
N TYR A 85 10.57 -3.71 19.71
CA TYR A 85 9.94 -4.70 18.82
C TYR A 85 10.09 -4.38 17.33
N GLY A 86 10.26 -3.11 16.99
CA GLY A 86 10.38 -2.68 15.61
C GLY A 86 10.05 -1.23 15.39
N ALA A 87 9.64 -0.92 14.18
CA ALA A 87 9.29 0.42 13.73
C ALA A 87 7.78 0.56 13.53
N PHE A 88 7.29 1.78 13.72
CA PHE A 88 5.89 2.15 13.53
C PHE A 88 5.82 3.27 12.51
N LEU A 89 5.14 3.01 11.40
CA LEU A 89 5.09 3.88 10.24
C LEU A 89 3.75 4.60 10.17
N ASN A 90 3.80 5.88 9.81
CA ASN A 90 2.60 6.66 9.54
C ASN A 90 1.97 6.19 8.21
N TRP A 91 0.77 5.64 8.28
CA TRP A 91 -0.01 5.23 7.11
C TRP A 91 -1.35 5.96 6.98
N GLY A 92 -1.48 7.10 7.70
CA GLY A 92 -2.64 7.97 7.62
C GLY A 92 -3.76 7.65 8.62
N LEU A 93 -3.59 6.66 9.48
CA LEU A 93 -4.57 6.27 10.51
C LEU A 93 -4.07 6.62 11.92
N MET A 94 -4.97 6.56 12.89
CA MET A 94 -4.62 6.84 14.29
C MET A 94 -3.61 5.84 14.87
N LYS A 95 -3.70 4.58 14.44
CA LYS A 95 -2.76 3.53 14.83
C LYS A 95 -1.73 3.35 13.71
N ASP A 96 -0.45 3.48 14.06
CA ASP A 96 0.64 3.33 13.09
C ASP A 96 0.81 1.88 12.62
N LEU A 97 1.38 1.73 11.44
CA LEU A 97 1.63 0.42 10.83
C LEU A 97 2.96 -0.16 11.33
N PHE A 98 2.90 -1.36 11.89
CA PHE A 98 4.03 -2.01 12.53
C PHE A 98 4.91 -2.77 11.55
N VAL A 99 6.24 -2.56 11.66
CA VAL A 99 7.26 -3.32 10.92
C VAL A 99 8.20 -3.97 11.94
N PRO A 100 8.04 -5.27 12.24
CA PRO A 100 8.93 -5.94 13.17
C PRO A 100 10.38 -5.99 12.65
N PHE A 101 11.35 -6.10 13.54
CA PHE A 101 12.78 -6.10 13.15
C PHE A 101 13.10 -7.17 12.11
N ARG A 102 12.51 -8.36 12.21
CA ARG A 102 12.73 -9.46 11.26
C ARG A 102 12.28 -9.12 9.81
N GLU A 103 11.42 -8.10 9.67
CA GLU A 103 10.90 -7.64 8.38
C GLU A 103 11.62 -6.40 7.86
N GLN A 104 12.66 -5.95 8.53
CA GLN A 104 13.49 -4.83 8.11
C GLN A 104 14.76 -5.33 7.42
N LYS A 105 15.15 -4.71 6.31
CA LYS A 105 16.44 -5.01 5.66
C LYS A 105 17.58 -4.35 6.42
N MET A 106 17.39 -3.11 6.79
CA MET A 106 18.27 -2.32 7.65
C MET A 106 17.42 -1.77 8.78
N LYS A 107 18.02 -1.56 9.94
CA LYS A 107 17.32 -0.98 11.08
C LYS A 107 16.70 0.36 10.68
N MET A 108 15.37 0.44 10.74
CA MET A 108 14.62 1.64 10.37
C MET A 108 14.87 2.77 11.36
N GLN A 109 14.96 4.00 10.84
CA GLN A 109 15.24 5.21 11.61
C GLN A 109 14.07 6.17 11.56
N VAL A 110 13.73 6.77 12.71
CA VAL A 110 12.66 7.77 12.81
C VAL A 110 12.89 8.91 11.82
N GLY A 111 11.82 9.33 11.15
CA GLY A 111 11.83 10.40 10.15
C GLY A 111 12.26 9.98 8.75
N LYS A 112 12.80 8.79 8.58
CA LYS A 112 13.14 8.26 7.26
C LYS A 112 11.97 7.51 6.64
N LYS A 113 11.95 7.47 5.31
CA LYS A 113 10.92 6.81 4.50
C LYS A 113 11.45 5.51 3.92
N TYR A 114 10.59 4.50 3.89
CA TYR A 114 10.91 3.17 3.36
C TYR A 114 9.77 2.65 2.52
N VAL A 115 10.09 1.96 1.44
CA VAL A 115 9.09 1.22 0.67
C VAL A 115 8.81 -0.09 1.38
N ILE A 116 7.54 -0.33 1.65
CA ILE A 116 7.05 -1.51 2.37
C ILE A 116 5.89 -2.17 1.62
N HIS A 117 5.61 -3.41 2.00
CA HIS A 117 4.41 -4.15 1.63
C HIS A 117 3.59 -4.41 2.88
N ALA A 118 2.30 -4.06 2.85
CA ALA A 118 1.39 -4.38 3.95
C ALA A 118 0.76 -5.76 3.75
N HIS A 119 0.72 -6.56 4.82
CA HIS A 119 0.16 -7.90 4.77
C HIS A 119 -0.41 -8.30 6.13
N LEU A 120 -1.16 -9.39 6.15
CA LEU A 120 -1.61 -10.00 7.39
C LEU A 120 -0.54 -10.98 7.87
N ASP A 121 -0.15 -10.86 9.14
CA ASP A 121 0.77 -11.81 9.76
C ASP A 121 0.11 -13.18 9.90
N ASP A 122 0.75 -14.23 9.41
CA ASP A 122 0.19 -15.58 9.37
C ASP A 122 -0.15 -16.16 10.75
N GLU A 123 0.61 -15.76 11.76
CA GLU A 123 0.43 -16.26 13.13
C GLU A 123 -0.58 -15.45 13.94
N SER A 124 -0.46 -14.11 13.91
CA SER A 124 -1.27 -13.22 14.74
C SER A 124 -2.51 -12.67 14.04
N TYR A 125 -2.60 -12.76 12.72
CA TYR A 125 -3.63 -12.15 11.87
C TYR A 125 -3.70 -10.63 11.99
N ARG A 126 -2.65 -10.00 12.51
CA ARG A 126 -2.53 -8.54 12.58
C ARG A 126 -2.02 -7.98 11.26
N ILE A 127 -2.38 -6.73 11.00
CA ILE A 127 -1.82 -6.00 9.86
C ILE A 127 -0.40 -5.57 10.23
N VAL A 128 0.57 -6.02 9.43
CA VAL A 128 1.99 -5.69 9.58
C VAL A 128 2.56 -5.31 8.22
N ALA A 129 3.76 -4.76 8.22
CA ALA A 129 4.45 -4.43 6.98
C ALA A 129 5.86 -5.03 6.95
N SER A 130 6.38 -5.17 5.73
CA SER A 130 7.72 -5.69 5.48
C SER A 130 8.46 -4.80 4.49
N ALA A 131 9.72 -4.50 4.79
CA ALA A 131 10.63 -3.86 3.85
C ALA A 131 11.30 -4.87 2.90
N LYS A 132 11.05 -6.15 3.09
CA LYS A 132 11.56 -7.24 2.23
C LYS A 132 10.65 -7.42 1.02
N VAL A 133 10.60 -6.39 0.21
CA VAL A 133 9.67 -6.18 -0.92
C VAL A 133 9.71 -7.32 -1.93
N ASP A 134 10.89 -7.88 -2.20
CA ASP A 134 11.07 -8.98 -3.16
C ASP A 134 10.17 -10.18 -2.90
N ARG A 135 9.85 -10.46 -1.64
CA ARG A 135 9.02 -11.61 -1.26
C ARG A 135 7.58 -11.51 -1.77
N TYR A 136 7.12 -10.29 -2.00
CA TYR A 136 5.71 -9.99 -2.31
C TYR A 136 5.50 -9.63 -3.77
N LEU A 137 6.58 -9.54 -4.55
CA LEU A 137 6.49 -9.32 -5.99
C LEU A 137 6.23 -10.62 -6.71
N SER A 138 5.35 -10.58 -7.71
CA SER A 138 5.01 -11.75 -8.51
C SER A 138 6.22 -12.22 -9.33
N LYS A 139 6.40 -13.52 -9.39
CA LYS A 139 7.39 -14.19 -10.25
C LYS A 139 6.73 -14.83 -11.48
N GLU A 140 5.43 -14.67 -11.60
CA GLU A 140 4.69 -15.13 -12.77
C GLU A 140 4.93 -14.20 -13.97
N ALA A 141 4.63 -14.71 -15.17
CA ALA A 141 4.71 -13.91 -16.38
C ALA A 141 3.75 -12.72 -16.31
N ALA A 142 4.27 -11.51 -16.52
CA ALA A 142 3.47 -10.31 -16.51
C ALA A 142 2.56 -10.22 -17.74
N PRO A 143 1.31 -9.72 -17.58
CA PRO A 143 0.34 -9.66 -18.69
C PRO A 143 0.52 -8.42 -19.56
N TYR A 144 1.73 -7.87 -19.64
CA TYR A 144 1.99 -6.63 -20.36
C TYR A 144 2.61 -6.87 -21.72
N GLN A 145 2.42 -5.89 -22.61
CA GLN A 145 3.05 -5.79 -23.92
C GLN A 145 3.85 -4.49 -24.00
N ALA A 146 4.86 -4.48 -24.87
CA ALA A 146 5.63 -3.27 -25.16
C ALA A 146 4.69 -2.12 -25.55
N GLY A 147 4.89 -0.95 -24.93
CA GLY A 147 4.06 0.23 -25.13
C GLY A 147 2.90 0.38 -24.14
N ASP A 148 2.58 -0.62 -23.35
CA ASP A 148 1.56 -0.50 -22.32
C ASP A 148 1.95 0.55 -21.28
N GLU A 149 0.98 1.42 -20.93
CA GLU A 149 1.12 2.39 -19.86
C GLU A 149 0.82 1.73 -18.52
N VAL A 150 1.68 1.97 -17.53
CA VAL A 150 1.57 1.39 -16.20
C VAL A 150 1.87 2.41 -15.12
N ASP A 151 1.29 2.22 -13.94
CA ASP A 151 1.64 2.96 -12.73
C ASP A 151 2.81 2.28 -12.03
N ILE A 152 3.83 3.05 -11.67
CA ILE A 152 5.00 2.52 -10.97
C ILE A 152 5.28 3.29 -9.68
N LEU A 153 5.85 2.57 -8.72
CA LEU A 153 6.44 3.10 -7.50
C LEU A 153 7.95 2.89 -7.57
N ILE A 154 8.71 3.97 -7.52
CA ILE A 154 10.18 3.91 -7.49
C ILE A 154 10.59 3.31 -6.16
N TRP A 155 11.29 2.19 -6.22
CA TRP A 155 11.56 1.38 -5.05
C TRP A 155 13.00 1.48 -4.55
N GLN A 156 13.97 1.38 -5.45
CA GLN A 156 15.38 1.31 -5.07
C GLN A 156 16.28 1.83 -6.18
N LYS A 157 17.24 2.69 -5.80
CA LYS A 157 18.33 3.11 -6.69
C LYS A 157 19.33 1.95 -6.83
N THR A 158 19.76 1.69 -8.06
CA THR A 158 20.79 0.70 -8.40
C THR A 158 21.87 1.32 -9.28
N ASP A 159 22.96 0.59 -9.54
CA ASP A 159 24.01 1.06 -10.45
C ASP A 159 23.52 1.26 -11.89
N LEU A 160 22.48 0.54 -12.29
CA LEU A 160 21.92 0.62 -13.66
C LEU A 160 20.81 1.67 -13.80
N GLY A 161 20.18 2.06 -12.69
CA GLY A 161 19.04 2.95 -12.68
C GLY A 161 18.17 2.73 -11.46
N PHE A 162 16.85 2.67 -11.63
CA PHE A 162 15.92 2.45 -10.55
C PHE A 162 15.12 1.17 -10.72
N LYS A 163 15.03 0.38 -9.67
CA LYS A 163 13.99 -0.64 -9.56
C LYS A 163 12.67 0.02 -9.26
N ALA A 164 11.61 -0.47 -9.88
CA ALA A 164 10.25 0.02 -9.70
C ALA A 164 9.27 -1.13 -9.51
N ILE A 165 8.21 -0.85 -8.76
CA ILE A 165 7.10 -1.78 -8.57
C ILE A 165 5.99 -1.36 -9.53
N ILE A 166 5.58 -2.30 -10.40
CA ILE A 166 4.58 -2.08 -11.43
C ILE A 166 3.23 -2.59 -10.93
N GLU A 167 2.23 -1.70 -10.89
CA GLU A 167 0.84 -2.02 -10.56
C GLU A 167 0.68 -2.86 -9.28
N ASN A 168 1.48 -2.56 -8.23
CA ASN A 168 1.51 -3.31 -6.97
C ASN A 168 1.84 -4.80 -7.11
N MET A 169 2.43 -5.24 -8.20
CA MET A 169 2.58 -6.68 -8.45
C MET A 169 3.92 -7.10 -9.03
N TYR A 170 4.47 -6.37 -10.00
CA TYR A 170 5.65 -6.81 -10.73
C TYR A 170 6.85 -5.89 -10.51
N SER A 171 8.06 -6.43 -10.66
CA SER A 171 9.30 -5.65 -10.64
C SER A 171 9.69 -5.23 -12.05
N GLY A 172 10.15 -4.00 -12.19
CA GLY A 172 10.71 -3.48 -13.42
C GLY A 172 11.95 -2.65 -13.16
N LEU A 173 12.68 -2.33 -14.23
CA LEU A 173 13.89 -1.55 -14.19
C LEU A 173 13.80 -0.36 -15.16
N LEU A 174 14.06 0.85 -14.61
CA LEU A 174 14.29 2.06 -15.38
C LEU A 174 15.80 2.31 -15.45
N TYR A 175 16.36 2.29 -16.66
CA TYR A 175 17.78 2.58 -16.85
C TYR A 175 18.06 4.07 -16.76
N ASP A 176 19.20 4.45 -16.19
CA ASP A 176 19.63 5.87 -16.07
C ASP A 176 19.62 6.60 -17.41
N SER A 177 19.99 5.90 -18.51
CA SER A 177 20.00 6.46 -19.86
C SER A 177 18.62 6.86 -20.39
N GLU A 178 17.54 6.35 -19.79
CA GLU A 178 16.15 6.61 -20.17
C GLU A 178 15.47 7.62 -19.21
N ILE A 179 16.22 8.16 -18.24
CA ILE A 179 15.66 9.04 -17.20
C ILE A 179 16.14 10.47 -17.48
N PHE A 180 15.21 11.36 -17.80
CA PHE A 180 15.46 12.77 -18.12
C PHE A 180 14.84 13.73 -17.10
N GLN A 181 14.39 13.21 -15.97
CA GLN A 181 13.80 13.97 -14.87
C GLN A 181 14.37 13.47 -13.54
N SER A 182 14.21 14.29 -12.51
CA SER A 182 14.63 13.91 -11.16
C SER A 182 13.67 12.85 -10.61
N LEU A 183 14.21 11.70 -10.20
CA LEU A 183 13.47 10.62 -9.57
C LEU A 183 14.09 10.28 -8.22
N HIS A 184 13.21 9.95 -7.27
CA HIS A 184 13.59 9.56 -5.92
C HIS A 184 12.82 8.30 -5.51
N THR A 185 13.41 7.52 -4.62
CA THR A 185 12.72 6.40 -3.98
C THR A 185 11.42 6.90 -3.34
N GLY A 186 10.32 6.21 -3.62
CA GLY A 186 9.00 6.59 -3.16
C GLY A 186 8.16 7.38 -4.15
N ASP A 187 8.74 7.87 -5.23
CA ASP A 187 7.99 8.57 -6.27
C ASP A 187 7.02 7.62 -6.98
N ARG A 188 5.81 8.12 -7.23
CA ARG A 188 4.81 7.42 -8.05
C ARG A 188 4.66 8.17 -9.36
N VAL A 189 4.91 7.46 -10.45
CA VAL A 189 4.87 8.04 -11.79
C VAL A 189 4.24 7.05 -12.78
N LYS A 190 3.80 7.58 -13.92
CA LYS A 190 3.43 6.77 -15.08
C LYS A 190 4.69 6.35 -15.83
N ALA A 191 4.68 5.14 -16.34
CA ALA A 191 5.74 4.62 -17.18
C ALA A 191 5.16 3.76 -18.29
N PHE A 192 6.02 3.32 -19.21
CA PHE A 192 5.63 2.44 -20.30
C PHE A 192 6.52 1.21 -20.29
N ILE A 193 5.93 0.09 -20.66
CA ILE A 193 6.69 -1.15 -20.87
C ILE A 193 7.54 -0.97 -22.14
N LYS A 194 8.85 -1.03 -21.98
CA LYS A 194 9.77 -1.00 -23.12
C LYS A 194 9.86 -2.38 -23.76
N GLN A 195 10.13 -3.39 -22.94
CA GLN A 195 10.18 -4.79 -23.35
C GLN A 195 10.07 -5.72 -22.14
N ILE A 196 9.62 -6.92 -22.37
CA ILE A 196 9.74 -8.04 -21.44
C ILE A 196 10.80 -8.97 -22.02
N ARG A 197 11.88 -9.19 -21.25
CA ARG A 197 12.99 -10.02 -21.66
C ARG A 197 12.60 -11.50 -21.60
N GLU A 198 13.38 -12.37 -22.26
CA GLU A 198 13.17 -13.82 -22.24
C GLU A 198 13.21 -14.40 -20.82
N ASP A 199 14.02 -13.82 -19.93
CA ASP A 199 14.12 -14.21 -18.52
C ASP A 199 12.94 -13.67 -17.66
N GLY A 200 11.97 -12.97 -18.26
CA GLY A 200 10.81 -12.40 -17.59
C GLY A 200 11.04 -11.02 -16.97
N LYS A 201 12.25 -10.49 -17.03
CA LYS A 201 12.54 -9.14 -16.51
C LYS A 201 11.89 -8.07 -17.39
N ILE A 202 11.39 -7.01 -16.76
CA ILE A 202 10.66 -5.95 -17.44
C ILE A 202 11.52 -4.68 -17.46
N ASP A 203 11.76 -4.17 -18.66
CA ASP A 203 12.39 -2.86 -18.85
C ASP A 203 11.30 -1.80 -19.05
N LEU A 204 11.47 -0.68 -18.37
CA LEU A 204 10.53 0.45 -18.35
C LEU A 204 11.16 1.68 -18.98
N ILE A 205 10.31 2.55 -19.53
CA ILE A 205 10.69 3.90 -19.96
C ILE A 205 9.62 4.89 -19.49
N LEU A 206 10.01 6.15 -19.32
CA LEU A 206 9.11 7.20 -18.86
C LEU A 206 8.35 7.89 -19.99
N GLN A 207 8.82 7.75 -21.23
CA GLN A 207 8.19 8.32 -22.41
C GLN A 207 7.64 7.22 -23.30
N LYS A 208 6.47 7.48 -23.90
CA LYS A 208 5.84 6.51 -24.81
C LYS A 208 6.81 6.15 -25.95
N PRO A 209 7.02 4.85 -26.27
CA PRO A 209 7.85 4.43 -27.37
C PRO A 209 7.35 5.04 -28.69
N GLY A 210 8.28 5.56 -29.53
CA GLY A 210 7.96 6.15 -30.82
C GLY A 210 7.73 7.66 -30.79
N PHE A 211 7.88 8.32 -29.65
CA PHE A 211 7.96 9.78 -29.60
C PHE A 211 9.38 10.20 -29.98
N GLU A 212 9.63 10.40 -31.27
CA GLU A 212 10.83 11.12 -31.69
C GLU A 212 10.71 12.55 -31.18
N LYS A 213 11.76 13.01 -30.49
CA LYS A 213 11.91 14.46 -30.24
C LYS A 213 11.92 15.14 -31.61
N VAL A 214 10.89 15.92 -31.89
CA VAL A 214 10.98 16.92 -32.95
C VAL A 214 11.83 18.02 -32.36
N ASP A 215 13.05 18.15 -32.85
CA ASP A 215 13.96 19.25 -32.55
C ASP A 215 13.34 20.60 -32.95
#